data_7037b7761f6e018e7e7d466c80a6acef
#
_entry.id   7037b7761f6e018e7e7d466c80a6acef
#
_cell.length_a   1.000
_cell.length_b   1.000
_cell.length_c   1.000
_cell.angle_alpha   90.00
_cell.angle_beta   90.00
_cell.angle_gamma   90.00
#
_symmetry.space_group_name_H-M   'P 1'
#
loop_
_entity.id
_entity.type
_entity.pdbx_description
1 polymer ?
#
loop_
_entity_poly.entity_id
_entity_poly.type
_entity_poly.pdbx_seq_one_letter_code
_entity_poly.pdbx_strand_id
1 'polypeptide(L)'
;MMRAVWEALAALAAVACLVGAVRGGPGLSMFAGQAAQPDPCSDENGHPRRCIPDFVNAAFGKDVRVSSTCGRPAGRYCVVSERGEERLRSCHLCNASDPKKAHPPAFLTDLNNPHNLTCWQSENYLQFPHNVTLTLSLGKKFEVTYVSLQFCSPRPESMAIYKSMDYGRTWVPFQFYSTQCRKMYNRPHRAPITKQNEQEAVCTDSHTDMRPLSGGLIAFSTLDGRPSAHDFDNSPVLQDWVTATDIRVAFSRLHTFGDENEDDSELARDSYFYAVSDLQVGGRCKCNGHAARCVRDRDDSLVCDCRHNTAGPECDRCKPFHYDRPWQRATAREANECVXXXXXXXXXXXXXXXXXXXXXXXXXXXXXXXXXXNKSGPHNPYCKEGHYRDLGKPITHRKACKACDCHPVGAAGKTCNQTTGQCPCKDGVTGITCNRCAKGYQQSRSPIAPCIKIPVAPPTTAASSVEEPEDCDSYCKASKGKLKINMKKYCKKDYAVQIHILKADKAGDWWKFTVNIISVYKQGTSRIRRGDQNLWIRSRDIACKCPKIKPLKKYLLLGNAEDSPDQSGIVADKSSLVIQWRDTWARRLRKFQQREKKGKCKKA
;
A
#
# COMPACT_ATOMS: atom_id res chain seq x y z
N MET A 1 46.21 -34.95 26.34
CA MET A 1 44.85 -34.40 26.36
C MET A 1 44.15 -34.41 25.00
N MET A 2 44.82 -34.19 23.89
CA MET A 2 44.16 -34.14 22.54
C MET A 2 43.71 -35.50 22.00
N ARG A 3 44.34 -36.64 22.38
CA ARG A 3 43.92 -37.97 21.92
C ARG A 3 42.61 -38.46 22.54
N ALA A 4 42.33 -38.10 23.79
CA ALA A 4 41.10 -38.53 24.48
C ALA A 4 39.83 -37.83 23.92
N VAL A 5 39.99 -36.61 23.38
CA VAL A 5 38.86 -35.87 22.79
C VAL A 5 38.45 -36.43 21.42
N TRP A 6 39.43 -36.96 20.66
CA TRP A 6 39.16 -37.58 19.35
C TRP A 6 38.44 -38.91 19.46
N GLU A 7 38.77 -39.69 20.47
CA GLU A 7 38.12 -41.01 20.71
C GLU A 7 36.65 -40.82 21.19
N ALA A 8 36.39 -39.76 21.97
CA ALA A 8 35.04 -39.45 22.41
C ALA A 8 34.15 -38.96 21.27
N LEU A 9 34.71 -38.17 20.32
CA LEU A 9 33.97 -37.69 19.15
C LEU A 9 33.70 -38.81 18.13
N ALA A 10 34.61 -39.77 17.99
CA ALA A 10 34.44 -40.95 17.14
C ALA A 10 33.36 -41.90 17.69
N ALA A 11 33.26 -42.04 19.00
CA ALA A 11 32.24 -42.87 19.65
C ALA A 11 30.84 -42.26 19.51
N LEU A 12 30.72 -40.93 19.58
CA LEU A 12 29.43 -40.22 19.37
C LEU A 12 28.95 -40.31 17.92
N ALA A 13 29.85 -40.28 16.94
CA ALA A 13 29.49 -40.43 15.52
C ALA A 13 29.05 -41.86 15.20
N ALA A 14 29.61 -42.87 15.87
CA ALA A 14 29.21 -44.28 15.67
C ALA A 14 27.84 -44.61 16.26
N VAL A 15 27.45 -43.95 17.36
CA VAL A 15 26.11 -44.11 17.96
C VAL A 15 25.02 -43.44 17.11
N ALA A 16 25.37 -42.34 16.46
CA ALA A 16 24.41 -41.64 15.57
C ALA A 16 24.12 -42.43 14.29
N CYS A 17 25.04 -43.27 13.83
CA CYS A 17 24.83 -44.11 12.63
C CYS A 17 24.06 -45.41 12.90
N LEU A 18 23.93 -45.84 14.15
CA LEU A 18 23.25 -47.11 14.50
C LEU A 18 21.75 -46.94 14.78
N VAL A 19 21.25 -45.72 14.88
CA VAL A 19 19.81 -45.45 15.09
C VAL A 19 19.05 -45.29 13.76
N GLY A 20 19.73 -45.34 12.62
CA GLY A 20 19.17 -45.07 11.30
C GLY A 20 18.71 -46.27 10.47
N ALA A 21 18.69 -47.48 11.01
CA ALA A 21 18.34 -48.68 10.21
C ALA A 21 17.16 -49.45 10.81
N VAL A 22 15.96 -48.85 10.78
CA VAL A 22 14.73 -49.62 10.91
C VAL A 22 14.01 -49.54 9.54
N ARG A 23 14.02 -50.66 8.84
CA ARG A 23 13.30 -50.86 7.58
C ARG A 23 11.78 -50.70 7.81
N GLY A 24 11.17 -49.68 7.28
CA GLY A 24 9.73 -49.59 7.14
C GLY A 24 9.35 -49.76 5.68
N GLY A 25 8.41 -50.65 5.40
CA GLY A 25 7.93 -50.97 4.06
C GLY A 25 7.21 -49.81 3.35
N PRO A 26 6.94 -49.95 2.05
CA PRO A 26 6.36 -48.86 1.24
C PRO A 26 4.86 -48.71 1.50
N GLY A 27 4.45 -47.60 1.95
CA GLY A 27 3.01 -47.30 2.02
C GLY A 27 2.67 -46.06 2.83
N LEU A 28 2.24 -45.07 2.11
CA LEU A 28 1.36 -44.01 2.63
C LEU A 28 1.92 -43.03 3.68
N SER A 29 2.65 -42.02 3.24
CA SER A 29 2.53 -40.71 3.88
C SER A 29 3.06 -39.60 2.98
N MET A 30 2.32 -39.30 1.92
CA MET A 30 2.57 -38.09 1.11
C MET A 30 1.62 -36.95 1.49
N PHE A 31 1.02 -37.04 2.66
CA PHE A 31 0.23 -35.95 3.22
C PHE A 31 0.50 -35.84 4.71
N ALA A 32 1.74 -35.56 5.08
CA ALA A 32 1.98 -34.83 6.29
C ALA A 32 1.44 -33.42 6.01
N GLY A 33 0.19 -33.19 6.28
CA GLY A 33 -0.38 -31.85 6.22
C GLY A 33 0.51 -30.96 7.05
N GLN A 34 1.01 -29.88 6.47
CA GLN A 34 1.57 -28.80 7.23
C GLN A 34 0.54 -28.51 8.33
N ALA A 35 0.90 -28.78 9.56
CA ALA A 35 0.05 -28.41 10.69
C ALA A 35 -0.30 -26.93 10.49
N ALA A 36 -1.55 -26.65 10.21
CA ALA A 36 -2.00 -25.28 10.02
C ALA A 36 -1.57 -24.49 11.25
N GLN A 37 -0.80 -23.43 11.04
CA GLN A 37 -0.40 -22.57 12.14
C GLN A 37 -1.66 -22.17 12.91
N PRO A 38 -1.66 -22.27 14.25
CA PRO A 38 -2.85 -21.94 15.00
C PRO A 38 -3.31 -20.52 14.70
N ASP A 39 -4.60 -20.33 14.45
CA ASP A 39 -5.16 -19.00 14.17
C ASP A 39 -4.98 -18.11 15.40
N PRO A 40 -4.23 -17.01 15.33
CA PRO A 40 -4.01 -16.14 16.49
C PRO A 40 -5.29 -15.45 16.99
N CYS A 41 -6.37 -15.49 16.22
CA CYS A 41 -7.67 -14.90 16.59
C CYS A 41 -8.62 -15.90 17.26
N SER A 42 -8.15 -17.13 17.53
CA SER A 42 -8.90 -18.17 18.24
C SER A 42 -8.01 -18.83 19.28
N ASP A 43 -8.64 -19.35 20.36
CA ASP A 43 -7.93 -20.17 21.34
C ASP A 43 -7.80 -21.63 20.84
N GLU A 44 -7.20 -22.47 21.63
CA GLU A 44 -6.98 -23.90 21.32
C GLU A 44 -8.28 -24.67 21.10
N ASN A 45 -9.37 -24.18 21.65
CA ASN A 45 -10.71 -24.77 21.54
C ASN A 45 -11.53 -24.14 20.39
N GLY A 46 -10.95 -23.21 19.65
CA GLY A 46 -11.61 -22.51 18.55
C GLY A 46 -12.49 -21.35 18.99
N HIS A 47 -12.48 -20.94 20.27
CA HIS A 47 -13.23 -19.78 20.73
C HIS A 47 -12.53 -18.50 20.30
N PRO A 48 -13.29 -17.47 19.85
CA PRO A 48 -12.69 -16.20 19.47
C PRO A 48 -11.94 -15.54 20.62
N ARG A 49 -10.75 -15.00 20.31
CA ARG A 49 -9.98 -14.16 21.24
C ARG A 49 -9.43 -12.94 20.51
N ARG A 50 -9.16 -11.87 21.27
CA ARG A 50 -8.58 -10.67 20.70
C ARG A 50 -7.28 -11.01 19.97
N CYS A 51 -7.13 -10.48 18.76
CA CYS A 51 -5.88 -10.56 18.00
C CYS A 51 -5.51 -9.18 17.49
N ILE A 52 -4.23 -8.91 17.45
CA ILE A 52 -3.69 -7.60 17.02
C ILE A 52 -2.59 -7.82 15.99
N PRO A 53 -2.49 -6.95 14.97
CA PRO A 53 -1.41 -7.03 14.00
C PRO A 53 -0.05 -6.80 14.65
N ASP A 54 0.99 -7.28 13.96
CA ASP A 54 2.37 -7.10 14.39
C ASP A 54 2.72 -5.61 14.47
N PHE A 55 3.59 -5.28 15.40
CA PHE A 55 4.18 -3.96 15.53
C PHE A 55 5.19 -3.76 14.40
N VAL A 56 5.06 -2.64 13.66
CA VAL A 56 5.90 -2.35 12.50
C VAL A 56 6.33 -0.88 12.50
N ASN A 57 7.41 -0.59 11.77
CA ASN A 57 7.69 0.77 11.34
C ASN A 57 6.86 1.04 10.07
N ALA A 58 5.74 1.74 10.25
CA ALA A 58 4.80 2.02 9.15
C ALA A 58 5.36 3.00 8.11
N ALA A 59 6.49 3.67 8.41
CA ALA A 59 7.16 4.58 7.49
C ALA A 59 8.11 3.86 6.53
N PHE A 60 8.59 2.67 6.88
CA PHE A 60 9.63 1.99 6.12
C PHE A 60 9.25 1.80 4.64
N GLY A 61 10.12 2.29 3.75
CA GLY A 61 9.94 2.17 2.31
C GLY A 61 8.82 3.02 1.71
N LYS A 62 8.22 3.93 2.51
CA LYS A 62 7.14 4.82 2.05
C LYS A 62 7.71 6.11 1.46
N ASP A 63 7.02 6.67 0.49
CA ASP A 63 7.34 7.98 -0.06
C ASP A 63 6.93 9.09 0.91
N VAL A 64 7.86 10.00 1.19
CA VAL A 64 7.60 11.19 2.00
C VAL A 64 7.57 12.41 1.07
N ARG A 65 6.49 13.17 1.14
CA ARG A 65 6.40 14.46 0.43
C ARG A 65 7.05 15.52 1.31
N VAL A 66 8.02 16.23 0.74
CA VAL A 66 8.76 17.29 1.44
C VAL A 66 8.53 18.63 0.75
N SER A 67 8.54 19.72 1.53
CA SER A 67 8.37 21.07 0.99
C SER A 67 9.70 21.66 0.45
N SER A 68 10.84 21.07 0.82
CA SER A 68 12.15 21.56 0.45
C SER A 68 13.14 20.40 0.35
N THR A 69 13.97 20.41 -0.68
CA THR A 69 15.12 19.51 -0.82
C THR A 69 16.23 20.26 -1.54
N CYS A 70 17.44 20.18 -1.05
CA CYS A 70 18.60 20.83 -1.70
C CYS A 70 18.94 20.20 -3.05
N GLY A 71 19.70 20.91 -3.85
CA GLY A 71 20.28 20.39 -5.08
C GLY A 71 19.58 20.77 -6.37
N ARG A 72 18.54 21.60 -6.31
CA ARG A 72 17.84 22.14 -7.50
C ARG A 72 17.59 23.65 -7.35
N PRO A 73 18.52 24.51 -7.76
CA PRO A 73 19.82 24.23 -8.40
C PRO A 73 20.85 23.63 -7.46
N ALA A 74 21.93 23.10 -8.01
CA ALA A 74 23.04 22.60 -7.21
C ALA A 74 23.60 23.74 -6.34
N GLY A 75 23.81 23.46 -5.07
CA GLY A 75 24.23 24.47 -4.10
C GLY A 75 25.21 23.93 -3.06
N ARG A 76 26.04 24.84 -2.56
CA ARG A 76 26.97 24.51 -1.48
C ARG A 76 26.25 24.45 -0.14
N TYR A 77 26.68 23.53 0.73
CA TYR A 77 26.31 23.50 2.14
C TYR A 77 27.52 23.15 2.98
N CYS A 78 27.54 23.58 4.24
CA CYS A 78 28.67 23.36 5.12
C CYS A 78 28.24 22.68 6.41
N VAL A 79 28.91 21.59 6.75
CA VAL A 79 28.71 20.87 8.02
C VAL A 79 29.63 21.46 9.05
N VAL A 80 29.05 21.82 10.21
CA VAL A 80 29.79 22.36 11.34
C VAL A 80 30.14 21.21 12.29
N SER A 81 31.40 21.14 12.69
CA SER A 81 31.88 20.24 13.73
C SER A 81 32.67 21.03 14.76
N GLU A 82 32.73 20.52 15.98
CA GLU A 82 33.44 21.15 17.09
C GLU A 82 34.62 20.28 17.51
N ARG A 83 35.79 20.89 17.64
CA ARG A 83 37.00 20.22 18.14
C ARG A 83 37.58 21.09 19.26
N GLY A 84 37.25 20.76 20.51
CA GLY A 84 37.54 21.61 21.64
C GLY A 84 36.72 22.90 21.57
N GLU A 85 37.39 24.04 21.57
CA GLU A 85 36.74 25.37 21.47
C GLU A 85 36.64 25.85 20.02
N GLU A 86 37.27 25.12 19.08
CA GLU A 86 37.26 25.54 17.67
C GLU A 86 36.05 24.95 16.93
N ARG A 87 35.43 25.79 16.12
CA ARG A 87 34.36 25.43 15.19
C ARG A 87 34.95 25.28 13.79
N LEU A 88 34.84 24.08 13.25
CA LEU A 88 35.33 23.75 11.92
C LEU A 88 34.15 23.59 10.97
N ARG A 89 34.30 24.15 9.76
CA ARG A 89 33.29 24.00 8.69
C ARG A 89 33.87 23.18 7.55
N SER A 90 33.15 22.14 7.17
CA SER A 90 33.50 21.32 5.99
C SER A 90 32.37 21.46 4.97
N CYS A 91 32.72 22.02 3.81
CA CYS A 91 31.73 22.38 2.79
C CYS A 91 31.67 21.35 1.67
N HIS A 92 30.46 21.05 1.22
CA HIS A 92 30.15 20.05 0.22
C HIS A 92 29.14 20.62 -0.78
N LEU A 93 28.94 19.90 -1.89
CA LEU A 93 27.95 20.26 -2.90
C LEU A 93 26.75 19.32 -2.83
N CYS A 94 25.55 19.88 -2.70
CA CYS A 94 24.29 19.17 -2.89
C CYS A 94 23.88 19.32 -4.35
N ASN A 95 23.67 18.20 -5.05
CA ASN A 95 23.26 18.19 -6.45
C ASN A 95 22.31 17.03 -6.70
N ALA A 96 21.05 17.32 -6.97
CA ALA A 96 20.00 16.32 -7.18
C ALA A 96 20.21 15.46 -8.43
N SER A 97 21.05 15.92 -9.37
CA SER A 97 21.36 15.18 -10.61
C SER A 97 22.48 14.16 -10.45
N ASP A 98 23.24 14.24 -9.35
CA ASP A 98 24.38 13.35 -9.07
C ASP A 98 24.00 12.42 -7.90
N PRO A 99 23.84 11.12 -8.12
CA PRO A 99 23.45 10.19 -7.03
C PRO A 99 24.38 10.20 -5.82
N LYS A 100 25.66 10.59 -5.97
CA LYS A 100 26.62 10.65 -4.86
C LYS A 100 26.49 11.93 -4.04
N LYS A 101 25.84 12.94 -4.59
CA LYS A 101 25.70 14.28 -3.98
C LYS A 101 24.24 14.65 -3.73
N ALA A 102 23.33 13.74 -4.00
CA ALA A 102 21.89 13.96 -3.81
C ALA A 102 21.46 13.59 -2.40
N HIS A 103 20.49 14.35 -1.88
CA HIS A 103 19.89 14.12 -0.56
C HIS A 103 18.35 14.02 -0.68
N PRO A 104 17.83 13.02 -1.41
CA PRO A 104 16.40 12.94 -1.73
C PRO A 104 15.55 12.50 -0.53
N PRO A 105 14.23 12.75 -0.56
CA PRO A 105 13.32 12.31 0.51
C PRO A 105 13.27 10.80 0.73
N ALA A 106 13.65 9.99 -0.26
CA ALA A 106 13.70 8.53 -0.12
C ALA A 106 14.64 8.08 1.00
N PHE A 107 15.63 8.90 1.35
CA PHE A 107 16.58 8.60 2.44
C PHE A 107 15.94 8.74 3.85
N LEU A 108 14.73 9.29 3.95
CA LEU A 108 14.01 9.39 5.23
C LEU A 108 13.45 8.04 5.70
N THR A 109 13.17 7.14 4.77
CA THR A 109 12.44 5.90 5.04
C THR A 109 13.14 4.65 4.50
N ASP A 110 14.39 4.78 4.08
CA ASP A 110 15.20 3.65 3.63
C ASP A 110 15.72 2.85 4.84
N LEU A 111 16.55 1.85 4.57
CA LEU A 111 17.15 1.05 5.65
C LEU A 111 18.19 1.88 6.40
N ASN A 112 17.94 2.13 7.67
CA ASN A 112 18.85 2.89 8.53
C ASN A 112 20.14 2.07 8.79
N ASN A 113 21.22 2.44 8.09
CA ASN A 113 22.50 1.77 8.20
C ASN A 113 23.51 2.68 8.90
N PRO A 114 23.90 2.38 10.16
CA PRO A 114 24.81 3.26 10.91
C PRO A 114 26.21 3.36 10.31
N HIS A 115 26.61 2.43 9.43
CA HIS A 115 27.92 2.45 8.78
C HIS A 115 27.91 3.23 7.46
N ASN A 116 26.76 3.56 6.92
CA ASN A 116 26.62 4.30 5.67
C ASN A 116 25.32 5.12 5.70
N LEU A 117 25.34 6.18 6.49
CA LEU A 117 24.16 7.02 6.69
C LEU A 117 23.79 7.77 5.40
N THR A 118 22.53 7.65 5.05
CA THR A 118 21.89 8.44 4.01
C THR A 118 21.03 9.51 4.69
N CYS A 119 21.03 10.74 4.17
CA CYS A 119 20.32 11.85 4.79
C CYS A 119 19.55 12.62 3.73
N TRP A 120 18.26 12.82 3.98
CA TRP A 120 17.52 13.88 3.29
C TRP A 120 17.98 15.24 3.84
N GLN A 121 18.04 16.26 2.98
CA GLN A 121 18.47 17.60 3.37
C GLN A 121 17.61 18.66 2.70
N SER A 122 17.19 19.66 3.49
CA SER A 122 16.49 20.85 3.00
C SER A 122 17.45 21.80 2.27
N GLU A 123 16.89 22.77 1.58
CA GLU A 123 17.66 23.96 1.17
C GLU A 123 18.20 24.70 2.39
N ASN A 124 19.23 25.51 2.16
CA ASN A 124 19.87 26.29 3.22
C ASN A 124 19.00 27.47 3.67
N TYR A 125 19.14 27.84 4.93
CA TYR A 125 18.70 29.11 5.51
C TYR A 125 17.17 29.36 5.37
N LEU A 126 16.37 28.33 5.56
CA LEU A 126 14.92 28.48 5.62
C LEU A 126 14.52 28.80 7.07
N GLN A 127 14.36 30.10 7.36
CA GLN A 127 14.03 30.56 8.71
C GLN A 127 12.55 30.94 8.85
N PHE A 128 12.11 30.98 10.11
CA PHE A 128 10.78 31.45 10.45
C PHE A 128 10.49 32.81 9.77
N PRO A 129 9.28 33.00 9.17
CA PRO A 129 8.08 32.15 9.30
C PRO A 129 7.96 30.97 8.32
N HIS A 130 8.97 30.68 7.54
CA HIS A 130 8.94 29.58 6.57
C HIS A 130 9.14 28.24 7.28
N ASN A 131 8.20 27.32 7.10
CA ASN A 131 8.29 25.98 7.66
C ASN A 131 8.78 25.00 6.58
N VAL A 132 9.60 24.03 6.98
CA VAL A 132 9.91 22.86 6.15
C VAL A 132 9.05 21.71 6.67
N THR A 133 8.28 21.10 5.77
CA THR A 133 7.36 20.02 6.15
C THR A 133 7.71 18.70 5.49
N LEU A 134 7.57 17.62 6.26
CA LEU A 134 7.64 16.24 5.81
C LEU A 134 6.25 15.65 5.99
N THR A 135 5.63 15.13 4.93
CA THR A 135 4.28 14.54 5.01
C THR A 135 4.34 13.08 4.54
N LEU A 136 3.96 12.18 5.41
CA LEU A 136 3.98 10.73 5.20
C LEU A 136 2.56 10.20 5.27
N SER A 137 2.13 9.45 4.22
CA SER A 137 0.88 8.69 4.26
C SER A 137 1.16 7.26 4.69
N LEU A 138 0.42 6.79 5.69
CA LEU A 138 0.54 5.42 6.19
C LEU A 138 -0.26 4.44 5.33
N GLY A 139 -1.18 4.94 4.49
CA GLY A 139 -2.00 4.15 3.57
C GLY A 139 -3.25 3.55 4.21
N LYS A 140 -3.41 3.66 5.52
CA LYS A 140 -4.51 3.12 6.31
C LYS A 140 -4.47 3.75 7.71
N LYS A 141 -5.51 3.54 8.48
CA LYS A 141 -5.49 3.91 9.91
C LYS A 141 -4.55 2.97 10.68
N PHE A 142 -3.61 3.57 11.41
CA PHE A 142 -2.69 2.90 12.33
C PHE A 142 -2.94 3.39 13.75
N GLU A 143 -2.70 2.53 14.73
CA GLU A 143 -2.53 2.90 16.14
C GLU A 143 -1.05 3.19 16.32
N VAL A 144 -0.69 4.48 16.32
CA VAL A 144 0.70 4.95 16.36
C VAL A 144 1.18 4.95 17.82
N THR A 145 2.29 4.28 18.08
CA THR A 145 2.93 4.22 19.40
C THR A 145 3.99 5.31 19.54
N TYR A 146 4.82 5.50 18.49
CA TYR A 146 5.83 6.55 18.53
C TYR A 146 6.10 7.11 17.13
N VAL A 147 6.62 8.33 17.12
CA VAL A 147 7.22 8.97 15.94
C VAL A 147 8.64 9.37 16.33
N SER A 148 9.64 8.95 15.56
CA SER A 148 11.03 9.31 15.84
C SER A 148 11.73 9.83 14.60
N LEU A 149 12.67 10.75 14.83
CA LEU A 149 13.55 11.31 13.80
C LEU A 149 14.99 11.27 14.29
N GLN A 150 15.88 10.83 13.40
CA GLN A 150 17.32 10.90 13.64
C GLN A 150 17.92 11.94 12.71
N PHE A 151 18.70 12.87 13.24
CA PHE A 151 19.19 14.03 12.53
C PHE A 151 20.65 13.88 12.11
N CYS A 152 20.96 14.35 10.90
CA CYS A 152 22.36 14.55 10.41
C CYS A 152 22.83 15.98 10.67
N SER A 153 21.90 16.90 10.91
CA SER A 153 22.14 18.28 11.32
C SER A 153 21.80 18.43 12.80
N PRO A 154 22.08 19.58 13.43
CA PRO A 154 21.52 19.88 14.74
C PRO A 154 19.98 19.77 14.72
N ARG A 155 19.41 19.31 15.84
CA ARG A 155 17.95 19.28 15.97
C ARG A 155 17.36 20.69 15.85
N PRO A 156 16.12 20.82 15.35
CA PRO A 156 15.47 22.12 15.29
C PRO A 156 15.27 22.74 16.69
N GLU A 157 15.33 24.05 16.78
CA GLU A 157 14.93 24.79 18.00
C GLU A 157 13.42 24.67 18.20
N SER A 158 12.64 24.67 17.08
CA SER A 158 11.19 24.53 17.14
C SER A 158 10.69 23.62 16.03
N MET A 159 9.86 22.65 16.40
CA MET A 159 9.20 21.76 15.43
C MET A 159 7.87 21.25 16.01
N ALA A 160 7.02 20.78 15.12
CA ALA A 160 5.72 20.21 15.47
C ALA A 160 5.47 18.92 14.71
N ILE A 161 4.76 18.02 15.37
CA ILE A 161 4.25 16.79 14.73
C ILE A 161 2.72 16.92 14.68
N TYR A 162 2.15 16.70 13.50
CA TYR A 162 0.70 16.70 13.26
C TYR A 162 0.29 15.33 12.76
N LYS A 163 -0.96 14.98 13.00
CA LYS A 163 -1.58 13.78 12.41
C LYS A 163 -2.84 14.15 11.64
N SER A 164 -3.18 13.31 10.69
CA SER A 164 -4.48 13.28 10.03
C SER A 164 -5.17 11.95 10.34
N MET A 165 -6.49 11.96 10.42
CA MET A 165 -7.33 10.77 10.56
C MET A 165 -8.22 10.55 9.34
N ASP A 166 -8.11 11.42 8.33
CA ASP A 166 -8.98 11.46 7.15
C ASP A 166 -8.17 11.55 5.85
N TYR A 167 -7.01 10.90 5.83
CA TYR A 167 -6.13 10.78 4.66
C TYR A 167 -5.62 12.13 4.16
N GLY A 168 -5.25 13.01 5.10
CA GLY A 168 -4.59 14.27 4.83
C GLY A 168 -5.51 15.46 4.56
N ARG A 169 -6.83 15.30 4.73
CA ARG A 169 -7.79 16.40 4.52
C ARG A 169 -7.74 17.41 5.66
N THR A 170 -7.72 16.92 6.90
CA THR A 170 -7.58 17.78 8.09
C THR A 170 -6.41 17.33 8.94
N TRP A 171 -5.80 18.26 9.66
CA TRP A 171 -4.62 18.01 10.46
C TRP A 171 -4.84 18.54 11.88
N VAL A 172 -4.46 17.72 12.86
CA VAL A 172 -4.51 18.10 14.27
C VAL A 172 -3.11 17.96 14.88
N PRO A 173 -2.72 18.83 15.82
CA PRO A 173 -1.40 18.71 16.44
C PRO A 173 -1.32 17.44 17.28
N PHE A 174 -0.14 16.79 17.24
CA PHE A 174 0.19 15.61 18.02
C PHE A 174 1.21 15.94 19.11
N GLN A 175 2.23 16.76 18.76
CA GLN A 175 3.26 17.19 19.72
C GLN A 175 3.95 18.45 19.19
N PHE A 176 4.36 19.32 20.12
CA PHE A 176 5.18 20.50 19.83
C PHE A 176 6.48 20.42 20.63
N TYR A 177 7.58 20.82 20.00
CA TYR A 177 8.89 20.97 20.64
C TYR A 177 9.41 22.39 20.38
N SER A 178 9.69 23.16 21.43
CA SER A 178 10.22 24.51 21.32
C SER A 178 10.74 25.00 22.68
N THR A 179 11.80 25.78 22.66
CA THR A 179 12.19 26.57 23.84
C THR A 179 11.25 27.76 24.04
N GLN A 180 10.47 28.12 23.02
CA GLN A 180 9.57 29.30 23.02
C GLN A 180 8.12 28.88 22.67
N CYS A 181 7.57 27.95 23.45
CA CYS A 181 6.24 27.36 23.19
C CYS A 181 5.13 28.41 22.99
N ARG A 182 5.11 29.46 23.83
CA ARG A 182 4.08 30.50 23.75
C ARG A 182 4.20 31.31 22.46
N LYS A 183 5.43 31.67 22.09
CA LYS A 183 5.71 32.51 20.92
C LYS A 183 5.49 31.73 19.61
N MET A 184 5.97 30.50 19.57
CA MET A 184 5.97 29.71 18.32
C MET A 184 4.62 29.03 18.04
N TYR A 185 3.95 28.55 19.09
CA TYR A 185 2.77 27.69 18.93
C TYR A 185 1.56 28.13 19.75
N ASN A 186 1.67 29.23 20.45
CA ASN A 186 0.64 29.75 21.39
C ASN A 186 0.19 28.67 22.38
N ARG A 187 1.14 27.89 22.89
CA ARG A 187 0.90 26.81 23.85
C ARG A 187 1.70 27.04 25.13
N PRO A 188 1.14 26.69 26.28
CA PRO A 188 1.91 26.78 27.53
C PRO A 188 3.06 25.76 27.52
N HIS A 189 4.15 26.12 28.20
CA HIS A 189 5.30 25.24 28.34
C HIS A 189 5.00 24.13 29.35
N ARG A 190 5.18 22.88 28.92
CA ARG A 190 5.02 21.68 29.75
C ARG A 190 3.67 21.61 30.49
N ALA A 191 2.57 21.92 29.81
CA ALA A 191 1.25 21.85 30.42
C ALA A 191 0.97 20.42 30.95
N PRO A 192 0.39 20.31 32.17
CA PRO A 192 0.09 18.98 32.71
C PRO A 192 -1.02 18.30 31.92
N ILE A 193 -0.87 16.99 31.74
CA ILE A 193 -1.88 16.16 31.06
C ILE A 193 -2.79 15.57 32.14
N THR A 194 -4.09 15.81 32.02
CA THR A 194 -5.12 15.27 32.90
C THR A 194 -6.13 14.45 32.07
N LYS A 195 -7.03 13.75 32.72
CA LYS A 195 -8.10 13.01 32.02
C LYS A 195 -8.98 13.90 31.13
N GLN A 196 -9.02 15.20 31.40
CA GLN A 196 -9.85 16.15 30.66
C GLN A 196 -9.19 16.59 29.35
N ASN A 197 -7.84 16.54 29.25
CA ASN A 197 -7.10 17.03 28.09
C ASN A 197 -6.17 15.97 27.46
N GLU A 198 -6.48 14.69 27.62
CA GLU A 198 -5.66 13.58 27.11
C GLU A 198 -5.48 13.58 25.60
N GLN A 199 -6.33 14.27 24.84
CA GLN A 199 -6.22 14.37 23.38
C GLN A 199 -5.64 15.71 22.94
N GLU A 200 -5.01 16.45 23.82
CA GLU A 200 -4.37 17.72 23.48
C GLU A 200 -2.86 17.52 23.31
N ALA A 201 -2.30 18.19 22.29
CA ALA A 201 -0.86 18.24 22.08
C ALA A 201 -0.20 19.12 23.15
N VAL A 202 0.92 18.66 23.64
CA VAL A 202 1.73 19.36 24.64
C VAL A 202 2.92 20.01 23.93
N CYS A 203 3.41 21.13 24.45
CA CYS A 203 4.66 21.76 23.99
C CYS A 203 5.73 21.63 25.07
N THR A 204 6.89 21.07 24.70
CA THR A 204 8.02 20.92 25.62
C THR A 204 9.31 21.39 24.95
N ASP A 205 10.31 21.72 25.77
CA ASP A 205 11.66 22.03 25.33
C ASP A 205 12.57 20.78 25.28
N SER A 206 12.03 19.60 25.58
CA SER A 206 12.79 18.38 25.43
C SER A 206 13.17 18.16 23.96
N HIS A 207 14.36 17.62 23.72
CA HIS A 207 14.89 17.38 22.37
C HIS A 207 15.12 18.66 21.54
N THR A 208 15.16 19.85 22.16
CA THR A 208 15.40 21.11 21.45
C THR A 208 16.86 21.58 21.55
N ASP A 209 17.70 20.85 22.25
CA ASP A 209 19.13 21.19 22.38
C ASP A 209 19.84 21.08 21.03
N MET A 210 20.71 22.05 20.73
CA MET A 210 21.49 22.05 19.51
C MET A 210 22.45 20.85 19.44
N ARG A 211 23.04 20.46 20.57
CA ARG A 211 23.92 19.30 20.60
C ARG A 211 23.15 18.00 20.85
N PRO A 212 23.63 16.88 20.24
CA PRO A 212 24.79 16.78 19.37
C PRO A 212 24.54 17.43 18.00
N LEU A 213 25.59 17.91 17.36
CA LEU A 213 25.51 18.56 16.05
C LEU A 213 25.13 17.60 14.91
N SER A 214 25.26 16.30 15.15
CA SER A 214 24.81 15.22 14.26
C SER A 214 24.44 14.00 15.11
N GLY A 215 23.52 13.17 14.62
CA GLY A 215 23.08 11.97 15.33
C GLY A 215 22.06 12.22 16.43
N GLY A 216 21.59 13.45 16.58
CA GLY A 216 20.56 13.77 17.57
C GLY A 216 19.24 13.06 17.25
N LEU A 217 18.53 12.64 18.30
CA LEU A 217 17.28 11.90 18.19
C LEU A 217 16.13 12.72 18.79
N ILE A 218 14.99 12.71 18.11
CA ILE A 218 13.71 13.14 18.69
C ILE A 218 12.80 11.91 18.68
N ALA A 219 12.22 11.58 19.84
CA ALA A 219 11.30 10.46 19.97
C ALA A 219 10.05 10.93 20.72
N PHE A 220 8.92 10.90 20.04
CA PHE A 220 7.61 11.22 20.60
C PHE A 220 6.84 9.94 20.84
N SER A 221 6.50 9.64 22.10
CA SER A 221 5.64 8.53 22.49
C SER A 221 4.21 9.06 22.67
N THR A 222 3.24 8.44 21.99
CA THR A 222 1.87 8.93 21.93
C THR A 222 1.13 8.81 23.27
N LEU A 223 1.45 7.79 24.07
CA LEU A 223 0.74 7.48 25.31
C LEU A 223 1.49 7.92 26.57
N ASP A 224 2.73 8.36 26.42
CA ASP A 224 3.54 8.76 27.57
C ASP A 224 2.90 9.94 28.32
N GLY A 225 2.79 9.82 29.64
CA GLY A 225 2.19 10.84 30.51
C GLY A 225 0.68 10.95 30.42
N ARG A 226 -0.01 10.09 29.65
CA ARG A 226 -1.47 10.13 29.51
C ARG A 226 -2.13 9.25 30.57
N PRO A 227 -2.99 9.82 31.46
CA PRO A 227 -3.48 9.07 32.64
C PRO A 227 -4.24 7.78 32.31
N SER A 228 -5.00 7.73 31.21
CA SER A 228 -5.77 6.53 30.84
C SER A 228 -4.96 5.49 30.06
N ALA A 229 -3.66 5.69 29.85
CA ALA A 229 -2.81 4.78 29.08
C ALA A 229 -2.78 3.35 29.66
N HIS A 230 -2.85 3.23 31.00
CA HIS A 230 -2.85 1.94 31.70
C HIS A 230 -4.15 1.14 31.45
N ASP A 231 -5.22 1.78 31.00
CA ASP A 231 -6.52 1.17 30.73
C ASP A 231 -6.97 1.52 29.30
N PHE A 232 -6.07 1.36 28.34
CA PHE A 232 -6.27 1.76 26.94
C PHE A 232 -7.49 1.11 26.31
N ASP A 233 -7.77 -0.17 26.65
CA ASP A 233 -8.90 -0.91 26.09
C ASP A 233 -10.26 -0.27 26.43
N ASN A 234 -10.35 0.47 27.54
CA ASN A 234 -11.57 1.14 27.99
C ASN A 234 -11.54 2.65 27.76
N SER A 235 -10.57 3.16 26.98
CA SER A 235 -10.43 4.60 26.72
C SER A 235 -10.63 4.90 25.23
N PRO A 236 -11.88 5.14 24.78
CA PRO A 236 -12.11 5.58 23.39
C PRO A 236 -11.38 6.87 23.03
N VAL A 237 -11.16 7.76 24.01
CA VAL A 237 -10.42 9.00 23.84
C VAL A 237 -8.98 8.72 23.40
N LEU A 238 -8.27 7.80 24.08
CA LEU A 238 -6.90 7.45 23.73
C LEU A 238 -6.81 6.58 22.48
N GLN A 239 -7.81 5.73 22.24
CA GLN A 239 -7.89 4.95 20.98
C GLN A 239 -7.98 5.89 19.78
N ASP A 240 -8.74 6.96 19.91
CA ASP A 240 -8.84 8.01 18.89
C ASP A 240 -7.56 8.85 18.82
N TRP A 241 -6.98 9.20 19.96
CA TRP A 241 -5.74 9.97 20.05
C TRP A 241 -4.60 9.31 19.28
N VAL A 242 -4.39 8.00 19.44
CA VAL A 242 -3.28 7.28 18.78
C VAL A 242 -3.55 6.97 17.31
N THR A 243 -4.78 7.12 16.84
CA THR A 243 -5.16 6.78 15.47
C THR A 243 -4.69 7.85 14.48
N ALA A 244 -4.02 7.43 13.41
CA ALA A 244 -3.59 8.32 12.35
C ALA A 244 -3.60 7.59 11.00
N THR A 245 -3.92 8.32 9.93
CA THR A 245 -3.73 7.88 8.53
C THR A 245 -2.49 8.50 7.93
N ASP A 246 -2.09 9.68 8.41
CA ASP A 246 -0.94 10.43 7.89
C ASP A 246 -0.25 11.14 9.05
N ILE A 247 1.06 11.31 8.91
CA ILE A 247 1.89 12.06 9.87
C ILE A 247 2.55 13.20 9.10
N ARG A 248 2.57 14.39 9.71
CA ARG A 248 3.29 15.55 9.19
C ARG A 248 4.23 16.09 10.25
N VAL A 249 5.50 16.23 9.89
CA VAL A 249 6.50 16.90 10.70
C VAL A 249 6.73 18.28 10.10
N ALA A 250 6.68 19.32 10.92
CA ALA A 250 6.92 20.71 10.49
C ALA A 250 8.09 21.28 11.30
N PHE A 251 9.19 21.54 10.61
CA PHE A 251 10.35 22.23 11.18
C PHE A 251 10.12 23.73 11.06
N SER A 252 10.07 24.44 12.18
CA SER A 252 9.64 25.85 12.23
C SER A 252 10.81 26.80 12.46
N ARG A 253 11.87 26.36 13.14
CA ARG A 253 13.00 27.22 13.45
C ARG A 253 14.28 26.39 13.63
N LEU A 254 15.35 26.87 12.99
CA LEU A 254 16.69 26.33 13.12
C LEU A 254 17.37 26.91 14.37
N HIS A 255 18.25 26.15 14.99
CA HIS A 255 19.27 26.72 15.87
C HIS A 255 20.28 27.51 15.04
N THR A 256 20.79 28.58 15.61
CA THR A 256 21.84 29.39 15.02
C THR A 256 23.05 29.41 15.95
N PHE A 257 24.23 29.56 15.38
CA PHE A 257 25.46 29.55 16.14
C PHE A 257 25.80 30.93 16.72
N GLY A 258 24.94 31.93 16.51
CA GLY A 258 25.14 33.29 16.96
C GLY A 258 26.00 34.15 16.02
N ASP A 259 26.37 33.59 14.88
CA ASP A 259 27.27 34.23 13.90
C ASP A 259 26.55 35.25 13.02
N GLU A 260 25.24 35.31 13.07
CA GLU A 260 24.39 36.13 12.18
C GLU A 260 24.58 37.62 12.32
N ASN A 261 24.97 38.06 13.53
CA ASN A 261 25.19 39.47 13.83
C ASN A 261 26.62 39.92 13.54
N GLU A 262 27.54 38.97 13.38
CA GLU A 262 28.97 39.25 13.18
C GLU A 262 29.44 38.96 11.77
N ASP A 263 28.80 38.00 11.09
CA ASP A 263 29.24 37.56 9.77
C ASP A 263 28.02 37.12 8.92
N ASP A 264 27.48 38.05 8.15
CA ASP A 264 26.42 37.77 7.16
C ASP A 264 27.02 37.13 5.90
N SER A 265 28.05 36.30 6.09
CA SER A 265 28.74 35.63 5.00
C SER A 265 27.89 34.47 4.44
N GLU A 266 28.07 34.20 3.17
CA GLU A 266 27.47 33.01 2.50
C GLU A 266 27.85 31.74 3.23
N LEU A 267 29.05 31.67 3.79
CA LEU A 267 29.56 30.51 4.51
C LEU A 267 28.72 30.22 5.78
N ALA A 268 28.32 31.29 6.51
CA ALA A 268 27.46 31.13 7.68
C ALA A 268 26.08 30.62 7.26
N ARG A 269 25.50 31.22 6.22
CA ARG A 269 24.18 30.83 5.70
C ARG A 269 24.16 29.37 5.19
N ASP A 270 25.24 28.93 4.56
CA ASP A 270 25.38 27.56 4.04
C ASP A 270 25.42 26.50 5.14
N SER A 271 25.61 26.92 6.40
CA SER A 271 25.66 26.01 7.56
C SER A 271 24.31 25.77 8.21
N TYR A 272 23.24 26.45 7.77
CA TYR A 272 21.89 26.37 8.38
C TYR A 272 20.91 25.63 7.47
N PHE A 273 20.64 24.37 7.79
CA PHE A 273 19.71 23.49 7.05
C PHE A 273 19.21 22.39 7.99
N TYR A 274 18.10 21.76 7.59
CA TYR A 274 17.60 20.55 8.24
C TYR A 274 18.09 19.33 7.46
N ALA A 275 18.60 18.33 8.16
CA ALA A 275 18.97 17.05 7.55
C ALA A 275 18.60 15.90 8.48
N VAL A 276 17.91 14.91 7.93
CA VAL A 276 17.37 13.78 8.67
C VAL A 276 17.77 12.47 7.98
N SER A 277 18.33 11.55 8.77
CA SER A 277 18.73 10.22 8.27
C SER A 277 17.62 9.19 8.38
N ASP A 278 16.67 9.35 9.31
CA ASP A 278 15.67 8.33 9.55
C ASP A 278 14.39 8.96 10.13
N LEU A 279 13.26 8.59 9.55
CA LEU A 279 11.92 8.89 10.06
C LEU A 279 11.21 7.58 10.30
N GLN A 280 10.84 7.31 11.54
CA GLN A 280 10.10 6.11 11.90
C GLN A 280 8.73 6.47 12.48
N VAL A 281 7.74 5.67 12.12
CA VAL A 281 6.42 5.71 12.73
C VAL A 281 6.10 4.30 13.21
N GLY A 282 6.35 4.06 14.49
CA GLY A 282 6.12 2.75 15.09
C GLY A 282 4.67 2.59 15.52
N GLY A 283 4.06 1.47 15.12
CA GLY A 283 2.67 1.23 15.47
C GLY A 283 2.14 -0.07 14.89
N ARG A 284 0.84 -0.22 15.00
CA ARG A 284 0.11 -1.38 14.48
C ARG A 284 -1.01 -0.91 13.57
N CYS A 285 -1.33 -1.68 12.54
CA CYS A 285 -2.57 -1.46 11.81
C CYS A 285 -3.74 -1.38 12.78
N LYS A 286 -4.61 -0.38 12.65
CA LYS A 286 -5.83 -0.31 13.44
C LYS A 286 -6.84 -1.33 12.91
N CYS A 287 -7.04 -2.41 13.66
CA CYS A 287 -7.96 -3.50 13.32
C CYS A 287 -8.95 -3.79 14.46
N ASN A 288 -8.96 -2.96 15.50
CA ASN A 288 -9.93 -3.03 16.61
C ASN A 288 -9.95 -4.38 17.34
N GLY A 289 -8.83 -5.10 17.33
CA GLY A 289 -8.71 -6.38 18.00
C GLY A 289 -9.31 -7.57 17.24
N HIS A 290 -9.72 -7.35 15.97
CA HIS A 290 -10.42 -8.37 15.18
C HIS A 290 -9.57 -8.90 14.01
N ALA A 291 -8.28 -8.61 13.97
CA ALA A 291 -7.39 -9.15 12.94
C ALA A 291 -5.96 -9.25 13.46
N ALA A 292 -5.25 -10.29 13.04
CA ALA A 292 -3.86 -10.53 13.39
C ALA A 292 -2.88 -9.93 12.38
N ARG A 293 -3.38 -9.47 11.23
CA ARG A 293 -2.50 -8.93 10.17
C ARG A 293 -3.27 -8.01 9.22
N CYS A 294 -2.53 -7.15 8.52
CA CYS A 294 -3.02 -6.37 7.41
C CYS A 294 -2.56 -7.00 6.09
N VAL A 295 -3.42 -6.94 5.09
CA VAL A 295 -3.18 -7.50 3.76
C VAL A 295 -3.51 -6.45 2.71
N ARG A 296 -3.04 -6.65 1.50
CA ARG A 296 -3.44 -5.84 0.36
C ARG A 296 -4.69 -6.44 -0.29
N ASP A 297 -5.68 -5.61 -0.53
CA ASP A 297 -6.90 -6.03 -1.21
C ASP A 297 -6.71 -5.98 -2.74
N ARG A 298 -7.80 -6.19 -3.49
CA ARG A 298 -7.76 -6.22 -4.96
C ARG A 298 -7.37 -4.89 -5.59
N ASP A 299 -7.61 -3.80 -4.88
CA ASP A 299 -7.29 -2.44 -5.34
C ASP A 299 -5.92 -1.97 -4.82
N ASP A 300 -5.12 -2.91 -4.30
CA ASP A 300 -3.81 -2.69 -3.67
C ASP A 300 -3.87 -1.78 -2.43
N SER A 301 -5.04 -1.62 -1.84
CA SER A 301 -5.23 -0.88 -0.59
C SER A 301 -4.95 -1.78 0.61
N LEU A 302 -4.28 -1.22 1.62
CA LEU A 302 -3.99 -1.94 2.85
C LEU A 302 -5.26 -2.05 3.69
N VAL A 303 -5.65 -3.28 4.08
CA VAL A 303 -6.86 -3.54 4.87
C VAL A 303 -6.57 -4.62 5.91
N CYS A 304 -7.36 -4.66 6.97
CA CYS A 304 -7.29 -5.73 7.97
C CYS A 304 -7.85 -7.05 7.42
N ASP A 305 -7.20 -8.17 7.70
CA ASP A 305 -7.70 -9.53 7.43
C ASP A 305 -8.71 -9.91 8.53
N CYS A 306 -9.94 -9.37 8.44
CA CYS A 306 -10.91 -9.36 9.53
C CYS A 306 -11.39 -10.75 9.93
N ARG A 307 -11.40 -11.02 11.24
CA ARG A 307 -11.95 -12.20 11.91
C ARG A 307 -13.19 -11.81 12.72
N HIS A 308 -13.72 -12.74 13.52
CA HIS A 308 -14.85 -12.49 14.47
C HIS A 308 -16.11 -11.95 13.77
N ASN A 309 -16.31 -12.35 12.50
CA ASN A 309 -17.45 -11.91 11.67
C ASN A 309 -17.53 -10.38 11.50
N THR A 310 -16.37 -9.72 11.52
CA THR A 310 -16.27 -8.27 11.29
C THR A 310 -15.86 -7.98 9.86
N ALA A 311 -16.04 -6.72 9.44
CA ALA A 311 -15.77 -6.24 8.08
C ALA A 311 -15.32 -4.77 8.10
N GLY A 312 -14.89 -4.29 6.94
CA GLY A 312 -14.37 -2.94 6.77
C GLY A 312 -12.84 -2.93 6.76
N PRO A 313 -12.21 -1.82 6.32
CA PRO A 313 -10.75 -1.73 6.31
C PRO A 313 -10.12 -1.86 7.70
N GLU A 314 -10.85 -1.51 8.75
CA GLU A 314 -10.40 -1.56 10.15
C GLU A 314 -11.18 -2.58 10.98
N CYS A 315 -11.96 -3.48 10.37
CA CYS A 315 -12.85 -4.40 11.08
C CYS A 315 -13.79 -3.62 12.01
N ASP A 316 -14.29 -2.49 11.54
CA ASP A 316 -15.03 -1.50 12.33
C ASP A 316 -16.54 -1.64 12.25
N ARG A 317 -17.00 -2.74 11.68
CA ARG A 317 -18.43 -3.06 11.60
C ARG A 317 -18.59 -4.58 11.48
N CYS A 318 -19.80 -5.06 11.72
CA CYS A 318 -20.11 -6.48 11.54
C CYS A 318 -20.28 -6.82 10.05
N LYS A 319 -19.95 -8.05 9.69
CA LYS A 319 -20.29 -8.61 8.37
C LYS A 319 -21.80 -8.59 8.17
N PRO A 320 -22.28 -8.49 6.93
CA PRO A 320 -23.71 -8.65 6.65
C PRO A 320 -24.26 -9.92 7.30
N PHE A 321 -25.44 -9.81 7.89
CA PHE A 321 -26.17 -10.91 8.55
C PHE A 321 -25.57 -11.35 9.91
N HIS A 322 -24.67 -10.55 10.50
CA HIS A 322 -24.07 -10.84 11.82
C HIS A 322 -24.35 -9.69 12.80
N TYR A 323 -25.62 -9.30 12.93
CA TYR A 323 -26.01 -8.11 13.69
C TYR A 323 -26.78 -8.42 14.99
N ASP A 324 -26.81 -9.68 15.43
CA ASP A 324 -27.53 -10.03 16.66
C ASP A 324 -26.81 -9.54 17.93
N ARG A 325 -25.58 -9.06 17.74
CA ARG A 325 -24.81 -8.36 18.77
C ARG A 325 -24.26 -7.07 18.14
N PRO A 326 -24.39 -5.91 18.83
CA PRO A 326 -23.78 -4.67 18.31
C PRO A 326 -22.27 -4.80 18.21
N TRP A 327 -21.69 -4.19 17.19
CA TRP A 327 -20.23 -4.20 17.02
C TRP A 327 -19.54 -3.53 18.22
N GLN A 328 -18.49 -4.14 18.72
CA GLN A 328 -17.61 -3.60 19.75
C GLN A 328 -16.16 -3.96 19.42
N ARG A 329 -15.22 -3.13 19.88
CA ARG A 329 -13.79 -3.42 19.83
C ARG A 329 -13.50 -4.66 20.69
N ALA A 330 -12.64 -5.56 20.22
CA ALA A 330 -12.19 -6.70 21.03
C ALA A 330 -11.25 -6.20 22.14
N THR A 331 -11.43 -6.76 23.33
CA THR A 331 -10.61 -6.46 24.50
C THR A 331 -9.80 -7.69 24.92
N ALA A 332 -8.88 -7.50 25.86
CA ALA A 332 -8.09 -8.61 26.41
C ALA A 332 -8.97 -9.70 27.06
N ARG A 333 -10.17 -9.32 27.54
CA ARG A 333 -11.11 -10.23 28.23
C ARG A 333 -12.11 -10.87 27.29
N GLU A 334 -12.48 -10.22 26.21
CA GLU A 334 -13.56 -10.68 25.33
C GLU A 334 -13.33 -10.24 23.89
N ALA A 335 -13.49 -11.20 22.97
CA ALA A 335 -13.29 -10.95 21.54
C ALA A 335 -14.39 -10.07 20.93
N ASN A 336 -15.58 -10.03 21.54
CA ASN A 336 -16.71 -9.25 21.05
C ASN A 336 -17.04 -9.56 19.58
N GLU A 337 -17.02 -10.86 19.22
CA GLU A 337 -17.32 -11.27 17.84
C GLU A 337 -18.75 -10.86 17.47
N CYS A 338 -18.98 -10.53 16.22
CA CYS A 338 -20.33 -10.32 15.65
C CYS A 338 -21.01 -11.68 15.46
N VAL A 339 -22.30 -11.79 15.84
CA VAL A 339 -23.05 -13.04 15.93
C VAL A 339 -24.01 -13.14 14.78
N UNK A 340 -23.97 -14.15 14.16
CA UNK A 340 -24.79 -14.49 13.09
C UNK A 340 -26.22 -14.34 13.52
N UNK A 341 -26.80 -13.85 12.85
CA UNK A 341 -28.15 -13.71 13.01
C UNK A 341 -28.67 -15.03 13.31
N UNK A 342 -28.53 -15.27 14.15
CA UNK A 342 -28.99 -16.49 14.58
C UNK A 342 -30.37 -16.57 14.14
N UNK A 343 -30.32 -16.82 13.23
CA UNK A 343 -31.52 -17.18 12.80
C UNK A 343 -32.08 -17.84 13.88
N UNK A 344 -32.50 -17.43 14.44
CA UNK A 344 -33.09 -18.00 15.47
C UNK A 344 -33.25 -19.44 15.31
N UNK A 345 -32.41 -19.70 14.87
CA UNK A 345 -32.41 -21.03 14.70
C UNK A 345 -32.42 -21.61 15.92
N UNK A 346 -32.08 -21.09 16.41
CA UNK A 346 -32.11 -21.98 17.28
C UNK A 346 -32.86 -22.07 18.38
N UNK A 347 -33.53 -21.54 18.20
CA UNK A 347 -34.29 -21.60 19.14
C UNK A 347 -35.12 -22.81 19.30
N UNK A 348 -34.89 -23.31 18.53
CA UNK A 348 -35.65 -24.45 18.57
C UNK A 348 -35.17 -25.47 19.54
N UNK A 349 -34.32 -25.45 19.67
CA UNK A 349 -33.86 -26.48 20.50
C UNK A 349 -34.21 -26.26 21.94
N UNK A 350 -34.47 -25.47 22.25
CA UNK A 350 -34.71 -25.41 23.59
C UNK A 350 -36.13 -25.37 23.97
N UNK A 351 -36.65 -25.53 23.19
CA UNK A 351 -37.87 -25.45 23.62
C UNK A 351 -38.72 -26.65 23.81
N UNK A 352 -38.15 -27.48 23.75
CA UNK A 352 -38.88 -28.64 24.02
C UNK A 352 -39.51 -28.63 25.35
N UNK A 353 -39.27 -28.01 25.97
CA UNK A 353 -39.89 -28.27 27.18
C UNK A 353 -41.04 -27.29 27.43
N UNK A 354 -41.60 -27.06 27.21
CA UNK A 354 -42.70 -26.37 27.69
C UNK A 354 -43.83 -26.38 26.73
N UNK A 355 -43.95 -27.45 26.40
CA UNK A 355 -45.05 -27.61 25.51
C UNK A 355 -46.33 -27.31 26.11
N UNK A 356 -46.64 -27.13 26.74
CA UNK A 356 -48.01 -27.14 27.08
C UNK A 356 -48.53 -25.75 27.32
N UNK A 357 -48.36 -25.12 27.19
CA UNK A 357 -49.14 -23.96 27.52
C UNK A 357 -49.47 -23.20 26.32
N UNK A 358 -50.10 -23.55 25.85
CA UNK A 358 -50.84 -22.71 25.11
C UNK A 358 -50.97 -22.69 23.67
N UNK A 359 -51.87 -22.86 23.46
CA UNK A 359 -52.33 -22.84 22.13
C UNK A 359 -52.59 -21.44 21.61
N UNK A 360 -52.72 -20.60 22.37
CA UNK A 360 -53.04 -19.31 21.92
C UNK A 360 -51.81 -18.51 21.50
N UNK A 361 -50.89 -18.79 22.14
CA UNK A 361 -49.68 -18.18 21.80
C UNK A 361 -49.05 -18.75 20.53
N UNK A 362 -49.45 -19.77 20.29
CA UNK A 362 -49.00 -20.38 19.07
C UNK A 362 -49.42 -19.61 17.83
N UNK A 363 -50.36 -19.10 17.86
CA UNK A 363 -50.79 -18.35 16.74
C UNK A 363 -50.00 -17.05 16.58
N UNK A 364 -49.70 -16.61 17.47
CA UNK A 364 -48.88 -15.44 17.48
C UNK A 364 -47.45 -15.81 17.16
N UNK A 365 -47.14 -16.70 17.57
CA UNK A 365 -45.81 -17.20 17.28
C UNK A 365 -45.68 -17.72 15.87
N UNK A 366 -46.55 -18.21 15.54
CA UNK A 366 -46.54 -18.66 14.18
C UNK A 366 -46.63 -17.46 13.19
N UNK A 367 -47.17 -16.65 13.56
CA UNK A 367 -47.22 -15.45 12.82
C UNK A 367 -45.90 -14.70 12.85
N UNK A 368 -45.40 -14.85 13.74
CA UNK A 368 -44.12 -14.29 13.90
C UNK A 368 -43.04 -15.14 13.22
N UNK A 369 -43.24 -16.12 13.26
CA UNK A 369 -42.38 -17.03 12.53
C UNK A 369 -42.55 -16.91 11.03
N UNK A 370 -43.57 -16.73 10.74
CA UNK A 370 -43.76 -16.53 9.35
C UNK A 370 -43.37 -15.13 8.87
N UNK A 371 -43.38 -14.46 9.56
CA UNK A 371 -42.96 -13.14 9.35
C UNK A 371 -41.46 -13.03 9.45
N UNK A 372 -41.09 -13.85 9.98
CA UNK A 372 -39.73 -13.84 10.10
C UNK A 372 -39.01 -14.67 9.08
N UNK A 373 -39.78 -15.12 8.45
CA UNK A 373 -39.10 -15.87 7.50
C UNK A 373 -38.05 -15.19 6.74
N ASN A 374 -38.05 -14.05 6.26
CA ASN A 374 -37.02 -13.38 5.47
C ASN A 374 -36.25 -12.33 6.29
N LYS A 375 -36.39 -12.31 7.56
CA LYS A 375 -35.68 -11.42 8.49
C LYS A 375 -34.61 -12.20 9.27
N SER A 376 -33.56 -11.49 9.72
CA SER A 376 -32.41 -12.09 10.44
C SER A 376 -32.68 -12.33 11.93
N GLY A 377 -33.83 -11.89 12.46
CA GLY A 377 -34.22 -12.11 13.85
C GLY A 377 -35.51 -11.37 14.21
N PRO A 378 -36.15 -11.69 15.33
CA PRO A 378 -37.45 -11.11 15.68
C PRO A 378 -37.42 -9.60 15.94
N HIS A 379 -36.31 -9.07 16.40
CA HIS A 379 -36.14 -7.62 16.68
C HIS A 379 -35.18 -6.93 15.74
N ASN A 380 -34.67 -7.64 14.72
CA ASN A 380 -33.66 -7.10 13.81
C ASN A 380 -34.35 -6.42 12.61
N PRO A 381 -34.01 -5.16 12.29
CA PRO A 381 -34.58 -4.47 11.13
C PRO A 381 -34.04 -4.96 9.78
N TYR A 382 -33.11 -5.90 9.77
CA TYR A 382 -32.43 -6.38 8.55
C TYR A 382 -33.07 -7.66 8.00
N CYS A 383 -32.99 -7.82 6.71
CA CYS A 383 -33.44 -9.01 6.02
C CYS A 383 -32.44 -10.17 6.15
N LYS A 384 -32.90 -11.41 6.01
CA LYS A 384 -32.03 -12.60 5.98
C LYS A 384 -31.07 -12.55 4.81
N GLU A 385 -30.00 -13.33 4.88
CA GLU A 385 -29.06 -13.51 3.78
C GLU A 385 -29.79 -13.83 2.48
N GLY A 386 -29.37 -13.21 1.39
CA GLY A 386 -30.04 -13.36 0.10
C GLY A 386 -31.31 -12.53 -0.07
N HIS A 387 -31.60 -11.63 0.87
CA HIS A 387 -32.79 -10.76 0.81
C HIS A 387 -32.39 -9.31 1.12
N TYR A 388 -33.14 -8.35 0.59
CA TYR A 388 -32.97 -6.92 0.83
C TYR A 388 -34.27 -6.25 1.25
N ARG A 389 -34.17 -5.07 1.83
CA ARG A 389 -35.27 -4.33 2.41
C ARG A 389 -36.10 -3.62 1.31
N ASP A 390 -37.40 -3.89 1.28
CA ASP A 390 -38.36 -3.12 0.48
C ASP A 390 -38.79 -1.90 1.31
N LEU A 391 -38.15 -0.75 1.02
CA LEU A 391 -38.37 0.50 1.76
C LEU A 391 -39.81 1.03 1.61
N GLY A 392 -40.54 0.59 0.60
CA GLY A 392 -41.94 0.96 0.40
C GLY A 392 -42.93 0.28 1.36
N LYS A 393 -42.43 -0.57 2.28
CA LYS A 393 -43.25 -1.30 3.23
C LYS A 393 -42.70 -1.21 4.65
N PRO A 394 -43.56 -1.10 5.69
CA PRO A 394 -43.03 -1.13 7.05
C PRO A 394 -42.35 -2.48 7.35
N ILE A 395 -41.39 -2.47 8.26
CA ILE A 395 -40.60 -3.68 8.59
C ILE A 395 -41.47 -4.82 9.12
N THR A 396 -42.57 -4.49 9.71
CA THR A 396 -43.54 -5.45 10.21
C THR A 396 -44.31 -6.19 9.10
N HIS A 397 -44.33 -5.64 7.91
CA HIS A 397 -45.05 -6.22 6.78
C HIS A 397 -44.46 -7.56 6.36
N ARG A 398 -45.30 -8.53 6.02
CA ARG A 398 -44.88 -9.91 5.65
C ARG A 398 -43.93 -9.95 4.47
N LYS A 399 -44.06 -9.02 3.50
CA LYS A 399 -43.21 -8.91 2.33
C LYS A 399 -42.22 -7.71 2.41
N ALA A 400 -41.76 -7.38 3.62
CA ALA A 400 -40.80 -6.30 3.84
C ALA A 400 -39.40 -6.63 3.32
N CYS A 401 -39.08 -7.91 3.13
CA CYS A 401 -37.81 -8.38 2.59
C CYS A 401 -38.08 -9.10 1.27
N LYS A 402 -37.34 -8.69 0.23
CA LYS A 402 -37.34 -9.28 -1.12
C LYS A 402 -36.09 -10.10 -1.34
N ALA A 403 -36.21 -11.22 -2.03
CA ALA A 403 -35.03 -12.03 -2.40
C ALA A 403 -34.11 -11.24 -3.35
N CYS A 404 -32.81 -11.40 -3.18
CA CYS A 404 -31.81 -10.89 -4.13
C CYS A 404 -31.93 -11.68 -5.44
N ASP A 405 -32.06 -11.00 -6.56
CA ASP A 405 -32.18 -11.60 -7.88
C ASP A 405 -30.87 -11.38 -8.69
N CYS A 406 -29.75 -11.75 -8.06
CA CYS A 406 -28.44 -11.52 -8.66
C CYS A 406 -28.20 -12.43 -9.86
N HIS A 407 -27.82 -11.83 -11.00
CA HIS A 407 -27.62 -12.56 -12.25
C HIS A 407 -26.52 -13.62 -12.12
N PRO A 408 -26.78 -14.86 -12.49
CA PRO A 408 -25.85 -15.97 -12.20
C PRO A 408 -24.47 -15.83 -12.85
N VAL A 409 -24.36 -15.11 -13.94
CA VAL A 409 -23.10 -14.89 -14.65
C VAL A 409 -22.49 -13.53 -14.36
N GLY A 410 -23.32 -12.49 -14.26
CA GLY A 410 -22.84 -11.12 -14.13
C GLY A 410 -22.51 -10.67 -12.71
N ALA A 411 -23.10 -11.31 -11.70
CA ALA A 411 -22.83 -10.99 -10.31
C ALA A 411 -21.61 -11.75 -9.79
N ALA A 412 -20.89 -11.12 -8.85
CA ALA A 412 -19.75 -11.72 -8.15
C ALA A 412 -20.17 -12.58 -6.96
N GLY A 413 -21.46 -12.52 -6.59
CA GLY A 413 -22.02 -13.30 -5.48
C GLY A 413 -23.54 -13.33 -5.50
N LYS A 414 -24.14 -14.16 -4.65
CA LYS A 414 -25.61 -14.35 -4.58
C LYS A 414 -26.28 -13.41 -3.59
N THR A 415 -25.52 -12.68 -2.75
CA THR A 415 -26.05 -11.77 -1.75
C THR A 415 -25.97 -10.33 -2.27
N CYS A 416 -27.03 -9.56 -2.02
CA CYS A 416 -27.10 -8.15 -2.44
C CYS A 416 -27.07 -7.22 -1.23
N ASN A 417 -26.86 -5.93 -1.49
CA ASN A 417 -26.92 -4.91 -0.44
C ASN A 417 -28.30 -4.91 0.21
N GLN A 418 -28.34 -5.01 1.52
CA GLN A 418 -29.58 -5.18 2.30
C GLN A 418 -30.54 -4.00 2.20
N THR A 419 -30.04 -2.82 1.89
CA THR A 419 -30.86 -1.60 1.81
C THR A 419 -31.29 -1.32 0.36
N THR A 420 -30.35 -1.41 -0.58
CA THR A 420 -30.59 -0.99 -1.97
C THR A 420 -30.99 -2.13 -2.90
N GLY A 421 -30.70 -3.37 -2.52
CA GLY A 421 -30.88 -4.54 -3.40
C GLY A 421 -29.80 -4.68 -4.46
N GLN A 422 -28.76 -3.84 -4.45
CA GLN A 422 -27.68 -3.87 -5.43
C GLN A 422 -26.82 -5.13 -5.24
N CYS A 423 -26.73 -5.94 -6.26
CA CYS A 423 -25.83 -7.10 -6.30
C CYS A 423 -24.39 -6.66 -6.53
N PRO A 424 -23.39 -7.38 -5.97
CA PRO A 424 -21.99 -7.13 -6.29
C PRO A 424 -21.73 -7.59 -7.72
N CYS A 425 -21.44 -6.66 -8.63
CA CYS A 425 -21.23 -6.97 -10.04
C CYS A 425 -19.76 -7.27 -10.33
N LYS A 426 -19.51 -8.16 -11.27
CA LYS A 426 -18.19 -8.41 -11.85
C LYS A 426 -17.72 -7.18 -12.63
N ASP A 427 -16.44 -7.11 -12.92
CA ASP A 427 -15.84 -5.97 -13.63
C ASP A 427 -16.55 -5.73 -14.97
N GLY A 428 -16.89 -4.44 -15.21
CA GLY A 428 -17.57 -4.04 -16.44
C GLY A 428 -19.06 -4.38 -16.51
N VAL A 429 -19.63 -4.99 -15.45
CA VAL A 429 -21.06 -5.32 -15.37
C VAL A 429 -21.78 -4.27 -14.54
N THR A 430 -23.02 -3.94 -14.90
CA THR A 430 -23.85 -2.96 -14.20
C THR A 430 -25.31 -3.45 -14.10
N GLY A 431 -26.12 -2.65 -13.41
CA GLY A 431 -27.51 -2.97 -13.09
C GLY A 431 -27.66 -3.48 -11.66
N ILE A 432 -28.83 -3.27 -11.10
CA ILE A 432 -29.12 -3.69 -9.70
C ILE A 432 -28.86 -5.20 -9.54
N THR A 433 -29.23 -5.99 -10.54
CA THR A 433 -29.04 -7.44 -10.56
C THR A 433 -27.79 -7.89 -11.32
N CYS A 434 -26.96 -6.96 -11.81
CA CYS A 434 -25.75 -7.25 -12.62
C CYS A 434 -26.09 -7.96 -13.95
N ASN A 435 -27.08 -7.50 -14.65
CA ASN A 435 -27.62 -8.18 -15.83
C ASN A 435 -27.24 -7.52 -17.18
N ARG A 436 -26.40 -6.48 -17.17
CA ARG A 436 -25.99 -5.77 -18.40
C ARG A 436 -24.56 -5.25 -18.27
N CYS A 437 -23.93 -4.98 -19.40
CA CYS A 437 -22.58 -4.39 -19.41
C CYS A 437 -22.64 -2.88 -19.18
N ALA A 438 -21.64 -2.34 -18.49
CA ALA A 438 -21.47 -0.91 -18.24
C ALA A 438 -21.13 -0.17 -19.53
N LYS A 439 -21.34 1.14 -19.55
CA LYS A 439 -20.98 1.98 -20.70
C LYS A 439 -19.46 1.82 -20.98
N GLY A 440 -19.13 1.55 -22.24
CA GLY A 440 -17.74 1.28 -22.62
C GLY A 440 -17.34 -0.18 -22.54
N TYR A 441 -18.29 -1.07 -22.21
CA TYR A 441 -18.06 -2.52 -22.17
C TYR A 441 -19.02 -3.23 -23.11
N GLN A 442 -18.58 -4.36 -23.66
CA GLN A 442 -19.40 -5.22 -24.52
C GLN A 442 -19.47 -6.63 -23.96
N GLN A 443 -20.55 -7.33 -24.26
CA GLN A 443 -20.78 -8.69 -23.80
C GLN A 443 -19.73 -9.66 -24.38
N SER A 444 -19.20 -10.53 -23.53
CA SER A 444 -18.31 -11.61 -23.92
C SER A 444 -18.98 -12.96 -23.67
N ARG A 445 -18.42 -14.02 -24.25
CA ARG A 445 -18.89 -15.39 -24.02
C ARG A 445 -18.27 -16.04 -22.79
N SER A 446 -17.42 -15.30 -22.06
CA SER A 446 -16.74 -15.83 -20.87
C SER A 446 -17.61 -15.64 -19.63
N PRO A 447 -17.93 -16.71 -18.88
CA PRO A 447 -18.65 -16.55 -17.61
C PRO A 447 -17.78 -15.92 -16.51
N ILE A 448 -16.45 -15.93 -16.66
CA ILE A 448 -15.53 -15.30 -15.69
C ILE A 448 -15.51 -13.79 -15.91
N ALA A 449 -15.47 -13.33 -17.16
CA ALA A 449 -15.48 -11.91 -17.52
C ALA A 449 -16.60 -11.66 -18.54
N PRO A 450 -17.87 -11.59 -18.08
CA PRO A 450 -19.02 -11.49 -18.99
C PRO A 450 -19.10 -10.18 -19.76
N CYS A 451 -18.45 -9.13 -19.27
CA CYS A 451 -18.35 -7.83 -19.93
C CYS A 451 -16.88 -7.44 -20.06
N ILE A 452 -16.43 -7.21 -21.29
CA ILE A 452 -15.05 -6.80 -21.58
C ILE A 452 -15.05 -5.36 -22.11
N LYS A 453 -14.06 -4.60 -21.70
CA LYS A 453 -13.95 -3.19 -22.13
C LYS A 453 -13.88 -3.15 -23.66
N ILE A 454 -14.73 -2.31 -24.26
CA ILE A 454 -14.70 -2.08 -25.70
C ILE A 454 -13.33 -1.48 -26.02
N PRO A 455 -12.53 -2.11 -26.89
CA PRO A 455 -11.28 -1.52 -27.28
C PRO A 455 -11.56 -0.17 -27.91
N VAL A 456 -11.18 0.91 -27.24
CA VAL A 456 -11.18 2.22 -27.87
C VAL A 456 -10.06 2.13 -28.90
N ALA A 457 -10.43 1.96 -30.14
CA ALA A 457 -9.50 2.19 -31.23
C ALA A 457 -8.96 3.60 -31.03
N PRO A 458 -7.66 3.83 -31.23
CA PRO A 458 -7.18 5.20 -31.27
C PRO A 458 -8.12 5.95 -32.23
N PRO A 459 -8.61 7.14 -31.85
CA PRO A 459 -9.71 7.76 -32.57
C PRO A 459 -9.40 7.83 -34.07
N THR A 460 -10.18 7.06 -34.81
CA THR A 460 -10.25 7.23 -36.23
C THR A 460 -11.10 8.49 -36.34
N THR A 461 -10.45 9.58 -36.66
CA THR A 461 -10.94 10.90 -36.89
C THR A 461 -12.43 10.98 -37.24
N ALA A 462 -13.23 11.48 -36.30
CA ALA A 462 -14.37 12.27 -36.65
C ALA A 462 -13.86 13.72 -36.64
N ALA A 463 -13.99 14.34 -37.79
CA ALA A 463 -13.54 15.65 -38.14
C ALA A 463 -13.38 16.67 -37.01
N SER A 464 -12.16 17.00 -36.71
CA SER A 464 -11.71 18.36 -36.44
C SER A 464 -10.25 18.40 -36.86
N SER A 465 -9.93 19.33 -37.69
CA SER A 465 -8.66 19.56 -38.33
C SER A 465 -7.45 19.38 -37.41
N VAL A 466 -6.86 18.20 -37.44
CA VAL A 466 -5.45 18.02 -37.14
C VAL A 466 -4.82 17.59 -38.45
N GLU A 467 -3.97 18.42 -38.96
CA GLU A 467 -3.18 18.18 -40.17
C GLU A 467 -2.61 16.76 -40.12
N GLU A 468 -2.96 15.90 -41.08
CA GLU A 468 -2.22 14.70 -41.38
C GLU A 468 -0.78 15.15 -41.62
N PRO A 469 0.21 14.56 -40.96
CA PRO A 469 1.60 14.92 -41.27
C PRO A 469 1.84 14.54 -42.73
N GLU A 470 2.07 15.54 -43.54
CA GLU A 470 2.48 15.34 -44.92
C GLU A 470 3.71 14.44 -44.90
N ASP A 471 3.55 13.28 -45.54
CA ASP A 471 4.67 12.37 -45.87
C ASP A 471 5.13 11.37 -44.81
N CYS A 472 4.20 10.48 -44.37
CA CYS A 472 4.62 9.29 -43.61
C CYS A 472 5.47 8.31 -44.44
N ASP A 473 5.39 8.31 -45.79
CA ASP A 473 6.19 7.42 -46.64
C ASP A 473 7.68 7.78 -46.66
N SER A 474 8.02 9.05 -46.41
CA SER A 474 9.43 9.44 -46.21
C SER A 474 9.88 9.22 -44.75
N TYR A 475 8.97 9.33 -43.79
CA TYR A 475 9.26 9.18 -42.37
C TYR A 475 9.60 7.76 -41.97
N CYS A 476 8.80 6.78 -42.43
CA CYS A 476 9.05 5.37 -42.15
C CYS A 476 8.37 4.48 -43.19
N LYS A 477 9.09 3.46 -43.65
CA LYS A 477 8.52 2.47 -44.57
C LYS A 477 7.66 1.47 -43.79
N ALA A 478 6.34 1.58 -43.91
CA ALA A 478 5.42 0.58 -43.34
C ALA A 478 5.77 -0.81 -43.91
N SER A 479 6.02 -1.76 -43.02
CA SER A 479 6.41 -3.10 -43.44
C SER A 479 5.24 -3.80 -44.17
N LYS A 480 5.32 -3.90 -45.48
CA LYS A 480 4.32 -4.53 -46.36
C LYS A 480 4.45 -6.04 -46.42
N GLY A 481 5.10 -6.72 -45.47
CA GLY A 481 5.31 -8.17 -45.53
C GLY A 481 5.25 -8.89 -44.19
N LYS A 482 5.24 -10.21 -44.22
CA LYS A 482 5.33 -11.03 -43.00
C LYS A 482 6.70 -10.80 -42.36
N LEU A 483 6.77 -10.02 -41.31
CA LEU A 483 7.99 -9.78 -40.57
C LEU A 483 8.56 -11.08 -40.00
N LYS A 484 9.74 -11.46 -40.48
CA LYS A 484 10.49 -12.62 -39.98
C LYS A 484 11.66 -12.10 -39.13
N ILE A 485 11.79 -12.66 -37.93
CA ILE A 485 12.94 -12.36 -37.05
C ILE A 485 14.01 -13.43 -37.28
N ASN A 486 15.24 -13.00 -37.54
CA ASN A 486 16.42 -13.85 -37.58
C ASN A 486 17.42 -13.40 -36.50
N MET A 487 18.49 -14.15 -36.33
CA MET A 487 19.53 -13.88 -35.33
C MET A 487 20.17 -12.49 -35.52
N LYS A 488 20.41 -12.07 -36.79
CA LYS A 488 20.99 -10.79 -37.11
C LYS A 488 20.12 -9.62 -36.60
N LYS A 489 18.80 -9.70 -36.84
CA LYS A 489 17.85 -8.68 -36.34
C LYS A 489 17.76 -8.68 -34.82
N TYR A 490 17.79 -9.85 -34.18
CA TYR A 490 17.76 -10.01 -32.73
C TYR A 490 19.02 -9.39 -32.11
N CYS A 491 20.21 -9.65 -32.69
CA CYS A 491 21.47 -9.11 -32.15
C CYS A 491 21.57 -7.57 -32.25
N LYS A 492 20.95 -6.97 -33.26
CA LYS A 492 20.96 -5.52 -33.49
C LYS A 492 20.10 -4.72 -32.52
N LYS A 493 19.26 -5.37 -31.72
CA LYS A 493 18.36 -4.68 -30.79
C LYS A 493 18.80 -4.87 -29.34
N ASP A 494 18.60 -3.85 -28.54
CA ASP A 494 19.08 -3.85 -27.15
C ASP A 494 18.19 -4.70 -26.25
N TYR A 495 16.87 -4.73 -26.51
CA TYR A 495 15.96 -5.54 -25.71
C TYR A 495 15.00 -6.33 -26.59
N ALA A 496 14.46 -7.43 -26.03
CA ALA A 496 13.43 -8.27 -26.66
C ALA A 496 12.45 -8.78 -25.59
N VAL A 497 11.18 -8.37 -25.69
CA VAL A 497 10.17 -8.68 -24.69
C VAL A 497 8.87 -9.13 -25.33
N GLN A 498 8.16 -10.01 -24.63
CA GLN A 498 6.77 -10.35 -24.95
C GLN A 498 5.86 -9.46 -24.10
N ILE A 499 5.00 -8.71 -24.75
CA ILE A 499 4.11 -7.77 -24.09
C ILE A 499 2.63 -8.05 -24.43
N HIS A 500 1.76 -7.69 -23.51
CA HIS A 500 0.31 -7.61 -23.72
C HIS A 500 -0.09 -6.15 -23.51
N ILE A 501 -0.68 -5.52 -24.51
CA ILE A 501 -1.12 -4.13 -24.43
C ILE A 501 -2.45 -4.09 -23.66
N LEU A 502 -2.50 -3.36 -22.54
CA LEU A 502 -3.69 -3.25 -21.70
C LEU A 502 -4.46 -1.96 -21.96
N LYS A 503 -3.77 -0.82 -21.99
CA LYS A 503 -4.38 0.50 -22.08
C LYS A 503 -3.48 1.43 -22.89
N ALA A 504 -4.06 2.51 -23.43
CA ALA A 504 -3.31 3.55 -24.14
C ALA A 504 -3.88 4.92 -23.76
N ASP A 505 -3.01 5.82 -23.31
CA ASP A 505 -3.35 7.19 -22.94
C ASP A 505 -2.44 8.14 -23.71
N LYS A 506 -2.97 9.30 -24.15
CA LYS A 506 -2.16 10.32 -24.81
C LYS A 506 -1.52 11.24 -23.75
N ALA A 507 -0.22 11.51 -23.87
CA ALA A 507 0.56 12.32 -22.93
C ALA A 507 1.45 13.30 -23.73
N GLY A 508 0.86 14.41 -24.14
CA GLY A 508 1.54 15.41 -24.97
C GLY A 508 1.93 14.83 -26.33
N ASP A 509 3.22 14.90 -26.65
CA ASP A 509 3.79 14.37 -27.91
C ASP A 509 4.02 12.87 -27.88
N TRP A 510 3.63 12.19 -26.80
CA TRP A 510 3.84 10.76 -26.61
C TRP A 510 2.52 10.04 -26.38
N TRP A 511 2.49 8.76 -26.72
CA TRP A 511 1.48 7.80 -26.27
C TRP A 511 2.07 6.91 -25.18
N LYS A 512 1.42 6.87 -24.05
CA LYS A 512 1.75 6.00 -22.91
C LYS A 512 0.86 4.77 -22.96
N PHE A 513 1.44 3.62 -23.22
CA PHE A 513 0.74 2.34 -23.20
C PHE A 513 1.04 1.66 -21.87
N THR A 514 0.01 1.27 -21.13
CA THR A 514 0.16 0.33 -20.02
C THR A 514 0.24 -1.06 -20.62
N VAL A 515 1.34 -1.76 -20.39
CA VAL A 515 1.61 -3.09 -20.94
C VAL A 515 1.99 -4.06 -19.85
N ASN A 516 1.53 -5.31 -19.95
CA ASN A 516 2.00 -6.40 -19.09
C ASN A 516 3.15 -7.11 -19.81
N ILE A 517 4.34 -7.10 -19.22
CA ILE A 517 5.53 -7.78 -19.74
C ILE A 517 5.47 -9.24 -19.28
N ILE A 518 5.15 -10.13 -20.21
CA ILE A 518 4.97 -11.55 -19.95
C ILE A 518 6.32 -12.28 -19.86
N SER A 519 7.24 -11.96 -20.79
CA SER A 519 8.56 -12.61 -20.84
C SER A 519 9.62 -11.63 -21.35
N VAL A 520 10.83 -11.73 -20.79
CA VAL A 520 12.00 -10.97 -21.23
C VAL A 520 13.00 -11.95 -21.84
N TYR A 521 13.31 -11.78 -23.12
CA TYR A 521 14.25 -12.62 -23.86
C TYR A 521 15.61 -11.97 -24.03
N LYS A 522 15.68 -10.64 -23.96
CA LYS A 522 16.92 -9.87 -23.99
C LYS A 522 16.73 -8.62 -23.14
N GLN A 523 17.71 -8.31 -22.30
CA GLN A 523 17.74 -7.09 -21.49
C GLN A 523 18.59 -6.04 -22.19
N GLY A 524 18.15 -4.79 -22.13
CA GLY A 524 18.96 -3.65 -22.51
C GLY A 524 19.84 -3.17 -21.36
N THR A 525 20.28 -1.93 -21.44
CA THR A 525 21.07 -1.28 -20.39
C THR A 525 20.24 -1.12 -19.11
N SER A 526 18.95 -0.81 -19.25
CA SER A 526 18.02 -0.72 -18.13
C SER A 526 17.38 -2.08 -17.85
N ARG A 527 17.13 -2.38 -16.58
CA ARG A 527 16.54 -3.65 -16.16
C ARG A 527 15.02 -3.66 -16.42
N ILE A 528 14.59 -4.50 -17.35
CA ILE A 528 13.17 -4.69 -17.67
C ILE A 528 12.61 -5.80 -16.77
N ARG A 529 11.56 -5.49 -16.01
CA ARG A 529 10.91 -6.43 -15.09
C ARG A 529 9.63 -7.00 -15.72
N ARG A 530 9.23 -8.21 -15.29
CA ARG A 530 7.92 -8.78 -15.64
C ARG A 530 6.82 -8.05 -14.87
N GLY A 531 5.60 -8.09 -15.42
CA GLY A 531 4.44 -7.42 -14.85
C GLY A 531 4.10 -6.15 -15.59
N ASP A 532 3.28 -5.32 -14.99
CA ASP A 532 2.77 -4.10 -15.62
C ASP A 532 3.84 -3.01 -15.64
N GLN A 533 4.04 -2.44 -16.82
CA GLN A 533 5.00 -1.36 -17.06
C GLN A 533 4.47 -0.40 -18.12
N ASN A 534 5.13 0.75 -18.24
CA ASN A 534 4.82 1.75 -19.26
C ASN A 534 5.65 1.48 -20.53
N LEU A 535 4.97 1.58 -21.68
CA LEU A 535 5.61 1.59 -22.99
C LEU A 535 5.31 2.95 -23.64
N TRP A 536 6.34 3.68 -23.98
CA TRP A 536 6.24 5.02 -24.55
C TRP A 536 6.52 4.99 -26.05
N ILE A 537 5.64 5.61 -26.86
CA ILE A 537 5.80 5.74 -28.32
C ILE A 537 5.43 7.15 -28.71
N ARG A 538 6.22 7.77 -29.56
CA ARG A 538 5.98 9.13 -30.04
C ARG A 538 4.68 9.20 -30.85
N SER A 539 3.94 10.30 -30.70
CA SER A 539 2.65 10.49 -31.37
C SER A 539 2.80 10.40 -32.91
N ARG A 540 3.89 10.92 -33.47
CA ARG A 540 4.19 10.82 -34.89
C ARG A 540 4.39 9.38 -35.36
N ASP A 541 5.06 8.54 -34.57
CA ASP A 541 5.28 7.12 -34.89
C ASP A 541 3.95 6.34 -34.94
N ILE A 542 3.05 6.63 -33.98
CA ILE A 542 1.70 6.02 -33.96
C ILE A 542 0.85 6.51 -35.12
N ALA A 543 0.89 7.82 -35.42
CA ALA A 543 0.16 8.41 -36.54
C ALA A 543 0.58 7.78 -37.88
N CYS A 544 1.90 7.58 -38.08
CA CYS A 544 2.45 6.94 -39.29
C CYS A 544 2.39 5.40 -39.25
N LYS A 545 1.80 4.82 -38.20
CA LYS A 545 1.65 3.36 -38.02
C LYS A 545 2.98 2.59 -38.00
N CYS A 546 4.02 3.22 -37.46
CA CYS A 546 5.39 2.67 -37.33
C CYS A 546 5.89 2.77 -35.88
N PRO A 547 5.53 1.89 -34.97
CA PRO A 547 4.95 0.56 -35.21
C PRO A 547 3.41 0.55 -35.18
N LYS A 548 2.84 -0.47 -35.82
CA LYS A 548 1.39 -0.72 -35.80
C LYS A 548 1.02 -1.54 -34.57
N ILE A 549 0.43 -0.91 -33.57
CA ILE A 549 0.03 -1.51 -32.31
C ILE A 549 -1.48 -1.34 -32.10
N LYS A 550 -2.13 -2.36 -31.57
CA LYS A 550 -3.56 -2.33 -31.21
C LYS A 550 -3.72 -2.76 -29.76
N PRO A 551 -4.62 -2.10 -28.99
CA PRO A 551 -4.92 -2.53 -27.63
C PRO A 551 -5.40 -3.98 -27.55
N LEU A 552 -5.23 -4.59 -26.41
CA LEU A 552 -5.65 -5.95 -26.06
C LEU A 552 -5.04 -7.05 -26.94
N LYS A 553 -3.92 -6.75 -27.58
CA LYS A 553 -3.17 -7.75 -28.37
C LYS A 553 -1.82 -8.01 -27.73
N LYS A 554 -1.33 -9.23 -27.94
CA LYS A 554 0.01 -9.63 -27.49
C LYS A 554 0.99 -9.46 -28.65
N TYR A 555 2.15 -8.91 -28.33
CA TYR A 555 3.22 -8.64 -29.31
C TYR A 555 4.56 -9.12 -28.79
N LEU A 556 5.43 -9.42 -29.75
CA LEU A 556 6.87 -9.49 -29.54
C LEU A 556 7.44 -8.12 -29.93
N LEU A 557 8.09 -7.45 -29.00
CA LEU A 557 8.69 -6.15 -29.19
C LEU A 557 10.22 -6.24 -29.04
N LEU A 558 10.94 -5.79 -30.08
CA LEU A 558 12.39 -5.64 -30.02
C LEU A 558 12.72 -4.18 -30.32
N GLY A 559 13.44 -3.54 -29.41
CA GLY A 559 13.78 -2.13 -29.55
C GLY A 559 15.18 -1.81 -29.04
N ASN A 560 15.53 -0.54 -29.14
CA ASN A 560 16.78 -0.01 -28.62
C ASN A 560 16.52 0.70 -27.30
N ALA A 561 17.53 0.77 -26.45
CA ALA A 561 17.44 1.53 -25.21
C ALA A 561 17.34 3.02 -25.51
N GLU A 562 16.32 3.67 -25.03
CA GLU A 562 16.08 5.11 -25.16
C GLU A 562 15.39 5.59 -23.88
N ASP A 563 15.69 6.80 -23.47
CA ASP A 563 15.12 7.39 -22.26
C ASP A 563 13.65 7.75 -22.47
N SER A 564 12.82 7.35 -21.55
CA SER A 564 11.38 7.64 -21.55
C SER A 564 11.09 9.02 -20.95
N PRO A 565 9.97 9.64 -21.31
CA PRO A 565 9.63 10.98 -20.79
C PRO A 565 9.56 11.09 -19.26
N ASP A 566 9.18 10.01 -18.58
CA ASP A 566 9.06 9.97 -17.12
C ASP A 566 10.16 9.14 -16.44
N GLN A 567 11.20 8.77 -17.21
CA GLN A 567 12.29 7.90 -16.75
C GLN A 567 11.81 6.51 -16.27
N SER A 568 10.62 6.10 -16.69
CA SER A 568 10.03 4.81 -16.34
C SER A 568 9.58 4.02 -17.57
N GLY A 569 9.79 2.70 -17.52
CA GLY A 569 9.31 1.82 -18.58
C GLY A 569 10.26 1.68 -19.76
N ILE A 570 9.69 1.34 -20.92
CA ILE A 570 10.46 1.10 -22.17
C ILE A 570 9.94 2.01 -23.28
N VAL A 571 10.81 2.32 -24.23
CA VAL A 571 10.48 3.16 -25.38
C VAL A 571 10.51 2.29 -26.65
N ALA A 572 9.54 2.50 -27.52
CA ALA A 572 9.56 1.94 -28.87
C ALA A 572 9.38 3.08 -29.89
N ASP A 573 10.06 2.97 -31.00
CA ASP A 573 10.11 3.96 -32.05
C ASP A 573 9.90 3.35 -33.42
N LYS A 574 10.03 4.15 -34.48
CA LYS A 574 9.93 3.70 -35.87
C LYS A 574 10.93 2.61 -36.25
N SER A 575 12.05 2.48 -35.54
CA SER A 575 13.04 1.43 -35.76
C SER A 575 12.72 0.11 -35.03
N SER A 576 11.79 0.14 -34.09
CA SER A 576 11.42 -1.02 -33.28
C SER A 576 10.68 -2.07 -34.10
N LEU A 577 10.97 -3.35 -33.83
CA LEU A 577 10.29 -4.46 -34.48
C LEU A 577 9.14 -4.92 -33.60
N VAL A 578 7.92 -4.72 -34.09
CA VAL A 578 6.70 -5.14 -33.37
C VAL A 578 6.00 -6.19 -34.23
N ILE A 579 5.86 -7.39 -33.66
CA ILE A 579 5.28 -8.54 -34.37
C ILE A 579 4.20 -9.14 -33.47
N GLN A 580 3.02 -9.40 -34.04
CA GLN A 580 1.96 -10.04 -33.29
C GLN A 580 2.44 -11.40 -32.74
N TRP A 581 2.20 -11.64 -31.46
CA TRP A 581 2.70 -12.83 -30.76
C TRP A 581 2.11 -14.11 -31.33
N ARG A 582 2.97 -15.12 -31.47
CA ARG A 582 2.62 -16.52 -31.74
C ARG A 582 3.50 -17.40 -30.86
N ASP A 583 2.97 -18.48 -30.35
CA ASP A 583 3.69 -19.32 -29.38
C ASP A 583 4.96 -19.95 -29.95
N THR A 584 5.02 -20.12 -31.26
CA THR A 584 6.22 -20.59 -31.95
C THR A 584 7.43 -19.65 -31.74
N TRP A 585 7.18 -18.35 -31.46
CA TRP A 585 8.23 -17.39 -31.19
C TRP A 585 8.99 -17.69 -29.89
N ALA A 586 8.33 -18.20 -28.85
CA ALA A 586 8.97 -18.49 -27.57
C ALA A 586 10.16 -19.45 -27.74
N ARG A 587 9.94 -20.56 -28.47
CA ARG A 587 10.99 -21.53 -28.73
C ARG A 587 12.16 -20.93 -29.53
N ARG A 588 11.83 -20.11 -30.52
CA ARG A 588 12.83 -19.49 -31.42
C ARG A 588 13.69 -18.46 -30.65
N LEU A 589 13.04 -17.64 -29.79
CA LEU A 589 13.72 -16.62 -29.00
C LEU A 589 14.63 -17.23 -27.93
N ARG A 590 14.23 -18.34 -27.30
CA ARG A 590 15.09 -19.09 -26.39
C ARG A 590 16.35 -19.59 -27.08
N LYS A 591 16.25 -20.06 -28.33
CA LYS A 591 17.41 -20.43 -29.14
C LYS A 591 18.33 -19.25 -29.44
N PHE A 592 17.75 -18.06 -29.71
CA PHE A 592 18.54 -16.83 -29.93
C PHE A 592 19.24 -16.42 -28.64
N GLN A 593 18.55 -16.47 -27.51
CA GLN A 593 19.10 -16.15 -26.19
C GLN A 593 20.29 -17.07 -25.84
N GLN A 594 20.16 -18.37 -26.10
CA GLN A 594 21.25 -19.32 -25.88
C GLN A 594 22.45 -19.03 -26.78
N ARG A 595 22.22 -18.65 -28.05
CA ARG A 595 23.28 -18.31 -29.00
C ARG A 595 23.97 -17.02 -28.64
N GLU A 596 23.23 -16.04 -28.12
CA GLU A 596 23.77 -14.77 -27.60
C GLU A 596 24.71 -15.03 -26.42
N LYS A 597 24.28 -15.86 -25.46
CA LYS A 597 25.10 -16.28 -24.31
C LYS A 597 26.41 -16.98 -24.75
N LYS A 598 26.40 -17.65 -25.90
CA LYS A 598 27.59 -18.29 -26.52
C LYS A 598 28.39 -17.31 -27.38
N GLY A 599 28.16 -16.01 -27.27
CA GLY A 599 28.92 -15.00 -27.98
C GLY A 599 28.64 -14.86 -29.47
N LYS A 600 27.52 -15.42 -29.97
CA LYS A 600 27.20 -15.38 -31.41
C LYS A 600 26.53 -14.06 -31.85
N CYS A 601 26.39 -13.08 -30.98
CA CYS A 601 26.08 -11.69 -31.32
C CYS A 601 27.40 -10.91 -31.27
N LYS A 602 28.21 -10.92 -32.34
CA LYS A 602 29.37 -10.04 -32.43
C LYS A 602 28.87 -8.60 -32.49
N LYS A 603 29.42 -7.73 -31.67
CA LYS A 603 29.15 -6.29 -31.77
C LYS A 603 29.67 -5.84 -33.17
N ALA A 604 28.78 -5.21 -33.94
CA ALA A 604 29.17 -4.60 -35.20
C ALA A 604 29.87 -3.27 -34.89
#